data_65a02639843d2f921d56e337ac23c6a4
#
_entry.id   65a02639843d2f921d56e337ac23c6a4
#
_cell.length_a   1.000
_cell.length_b   1.000
_cell.length_c   1.000
_cell.angle_alpha   90.00
_cell.angle_beta   90.00
_cell.angle_gamma   90.00
#
_symmetry.space_group_name_H-M   'P 1'
#
loop_
_entity.id
_entity.type
_entity.pdbx_description
1 polymer ?
#
loop_
_entity_poly.entity_id
_entity_poly.type
_entity_poly.pdbx_seq_one_letter_code
_entity_poly.pdbx_strand_id
1 'polypeptide(L)'
;MNTDQLFEKARRSSFSLWMLNRVLYRVIPFNKPHGLKVSALMPEETIVVIPYKKKNLNHLKGLHACVLITGAEYCSGLVLLQHLSPRRYRLIMKDLKVTYHYQAKMEAHASFGLSSEFIEKNVVEQLKNNASADIECQIEVRDSQKNHLCTVVTNWQIKDWQKVKTKM
;
A
#
# COMPACT_ATOMS: atom_id res chain seq x y z
N MET A 1 12.98 11.68 11.77
CA MET A 1 13.48 11.27 10.44
C MET A 1 12.37 11.57 9.43
N ASN A 2 12.68 12.26 8.34
CA ASN A 2 11.67 12.61 7.32
C ASN A 2 11.29 11.35 6.54
N THR A 3 10.01 11.15 6.27
CA THR A 3 9.48 9.98 5.53
C THR A 3 10.13 9.85 4.16
N ASP A 4 10.33 10.98 3.46
CA ASP A 4 10.94 11.01 2.13
C ASP A 4 12.40 10.51 2.17
N GLN A 5 13.17 10.94 3.16
CA GLN A 5 14.55 10.45 3.35
C GLN A 5 14.61 8.95 3.70
N LEU A 6 13.58 8.44 4.41
CA LEU A 6 13.51 7.02 4.74
C LEU A 6 13.24 6.19 3.47
N PHE A 7 12.30 6.62 2.62
CA PHE A 7 12.01 5.98 1.35
C PHE A 7 13.21 6.05 0.41
N GLU A 8 13.85 7.21 0.26
CA GLU A 8 15.04 7.37 -0.58
C GLU A 8 16.18 6.41 -0.19
N LYS A 9 16.47 6.28 1.12
CA LYS A 9 17.48 5.32 1.60
C LYS A 9 17.06 3.87 1.33
N ALA A 10 15.77 3.55 1.52
CA ALA A 10 15.25 2.20 1.31
C ALA A 10 15.32 1.75 -0.15
N ARG A 11 15.20 2.67 -1.11
CA ARG A 11 15.39 2.40 -2.54
C ARG A 11 16.82 2.00 -2.90
N ARG A 12 17.81 2.49 -2.15
CA ARG A 12 19.24 2.36 -2.47
C ARG A 12 19.95 1.21 -1.75
N SER A 13 19.34 0.62 -0.71
CA SER A 13 20.02 -0.34 0.14
C SER A 13 19.04 -1.35 0.74
N SER A 14 19.36 -2.63 0.62
CA SER A 14 18.60 -3.73 1.23
C SER A 14 18.53 -3.61 2.75
N PHE A 15 19.60 -3.13 3.41
CA PHE A 15 19.61 -2.87 4.84
C PHE A 15 18.63 -1.75 5.21
N SER A 16 18.61 -0.67 4.43
CA SER A 16 17.67 0.44 4.66
C SER A 16 16.22 0.02 4.39
N LEU A 17 15.98 -0.85 3.39
CA LEU A 17 14.66 -1.45 3.14
C LEU A 17 14.22 -2.35 4.31
N TRP A 18 15.13 -3.15 4.86
CA TRP A 18 14.87 -3.92 6.08
C TRP A 18 14.51 -3.01 7.25
N MET A 19 15.27 -1.92 7.47
CA MET A 19 14.95 -0.93 8.51
C MET A 19 13.60 -0.27 8.27
N LEU A 20 13.27 0.10 7.03
CA LEU A 20 11.94 0.62 6.68
C LEU A 20 10.85 -0.34 7.12
N ASN A 21 10.94 -1.62 6.80
CA ASN A 21 9.98 -2.64 7.22
C ASN A 21 9.83 -2.71 8.76
N ARG A 22 10.94 -2.55 9.51
CA ARG A 22 10.90 -2.51 10.99
C ARG A 22 10.16 -1.29 11.52
N VAL A 23 10.33 -0.13 10.89
CA VAL A 23 9.61 1.10 11.23
C VAL A 23 8.12 0.93 10.89
N LEU A 24 7.81 0.44 9.69
CA LEU A 24 6.43 0.22 9.24
C LEU A 24 5.67 -0.77 10.15
N TYR A 25 6.31 -1.81 10.68
CA TYR A 25 5.69 -2.71 11.67
C TYR A 25 5.38 -2.03 13.02
N ARG A 26 6.04 -0.92 13.34
CA ARG A 26 5.70 -0.12 14.53
C ARG A 26 4.58 0.87 14.26
N VAL A 27 4.59 1.47 13.08
CA VAL A 27 3.60 2.48 12.66
C VAL A 27 2.27 1.82 12.29
N ILE A 28 2.34 0.65 11.65
CA ILE A 28 1.17 -0.15 11.22
C ILE A 28 1.27 -1.55 11.89
N PRO A 29 0.98 -1.65 13.20
CA PRO A 29 1.19 -2.88 13.95
C PRO A 29 0.34 -4.05 13.45
N PHE A 30 -0.79 -3.79 12.78
CA PHE A 30 -1.66 -4.80 12.18
C PHE A 30 -0.93 -5.68 11.17
N ASN A 31 0.02 -5.14 10.40
CA ASN A 31 0.74 -5.89 9.37
C ASN A 31 1.81 -6.85 9.92
N LYS A 32 2.31 -6.60 11.13
CA LYS A 32 3.39 -7.38 11.75
C LYS A 32 3.05 -8.85 11.97
N PRO A 33 1.89 -9.24 12.56
CA PRO A 33 1.53 -10.65 12.74
C PRO A 33 1.41 -11.41 11.41
N HIS A 34 0.99 -10.73 10.36
CA HIS A 34 0.84 -11.27 9.01
C HIS A 34 2.17 -11.33 8.24
N GLY A 35 3.21 -10.61 8.71
CA GLY A 35 4.53 -10.55 8.09
C GLY A 35 4.53 -9.89 6.71
N LEU A 36 3.56 -9.01 6.44
CA LEU A 36 3.53 -8.23 5.22
C LEU A 36 4.75 -7.32 5.18
N LYS A 37 5.52 -7.36 4.10
CA LYS A 37 6.75 -6.57 3.99
C LYS A 37 6.92 -5.99 2.60
N VAL A 38 7.48 -4.82 2.52
CA VAL A 38 7.95 -4.23 1.27
C VAL A 38 9.17 -5.04 0.81
N SER A 39 9.12 -5.60 -0.39
CA SER A 39 10.23 -6.30 -1.04
C SER A 39 10.96 -5.46 -2.07
N ALA A 40 10.24 -4.54 -2.72
CA ALA A 40 10.81 -3.56 -3.62
C ALA A 40 10.10 -2.21 -3.46
N LEU A 41 10.89 -1.16 -3.52
CA LEU A 41 10.42 0.22 -3.46
C LEU A 41 11.13 1.00 -4.57
N MET A 42 10.40 1.36 -5.61
CA MET A 42 10.85 2.17 -6.73
C MET A 42 10.20 3.56 -6.64
N PRO A 43 10.68 4.58 -7.38
CA PRO A 43 10.12 5.93 -7.28
C PRO A 43 8.60 6.00 -7.46
N GLU A 44 8.05 5.20 -8.35
CA GLU A 44 6.64 5.21 -8.71
C GLU A 44 5.93 3.86 -8.47
N GLU A 45 6.65 2.84 -7.99
CA GLU A 45 6.08 1.51 -7.78
C GLU A 45 6.51 0.93 -6.43
N THR A 46 5.64 0.12 -5.84
CA THR A 46 5.91 -0.66 -4.62
C THR A 46 5.48 -2.10 -4.84
N ILE A 47 6.26 -3.03 -4.29
CA ILE A 47 5.90 -4.45 -4.22
C ILE A 47 5.86 -4.88 -2.75
N VAL A 48 4.71 -5.43 -2.34
CA VAL A 48 4.50 -5.98 -1.00
C VAL A 48 4.38 -7.49 -1.07
N VAL A 49 5.20 -8.19 -0.30
CA VAL A 49 5.13 -9.65 -0.13
C VAL A 49 4.08 -10.02 0.91
N ILE A 50 3.27 -10.99 0.56
CA ILE A 50 2.26 -11.62 1.41
C ILE A 50 2.71 -13.07 1.65
N PRO A 51 3.36 -13.38 2.78
CA PRO A 51 4.01 -14.67 2.97
C PRO A 51 3.01 -15.80 3.21
N TYR A 52 3.27 -16.95 2.59
CA TYR A 52 2.52 -18.18 2.80
C TYR A 52 2.93 -18.83 4.12
N LYS A 53 2.23 -18.49 5.20
CA LYS A 53 2.49 -19.01 6.54
C LYS A 53 1.21 -19.30 7.31
N LYS A 54 1.25 -20.18 8.31
CA LYS A 54 0.09 -20.68 9.06
C LYS A 54 -0.92 -19.60 9.49
N LYS A 55 -0.45 -18.43 9.97
CA LYS A 55 -1.31 -17.33 10.40
C LYS A 55 -2.08 -16.63 9.27
N ASN A 56 -1.65 -16.84 8.03
CA ASN A 56 -2.25 -16.22 6.85
C ASN A 56 -3.15 -17.18 6.09
N LEU A 57 -3.28 -18.44 6.53
CA LEU A 57 -4.04 -19.46 5.83
C LEU A 57 -5.51 -19.50 6.27
N ASN A 58 -6.37 -19.84 5.33
CA ASN A 58 -7.77 -20.19 5.56
C ASN A 58 -7.93 -21.70 5.81
N HIS A 59 -9.17 -22.15 6.03
CA HIS A 59 -9.51 -23.56 6.28
C HIS A 59 -9.20 -24.49 5.09
N LEU A 60 -9.08 -23.95 3.87
CA LEU A 60 -8.69 -24.70 2.65
C LEU A 60 -7.17 -24.70 2.41
N LYS A 61 -6.38 -24.25 3.39
CA LYS A 61 -4.92 -24.12 3.31
C LYS A 61 -4.42 -23.22 2.17
N GLY A 62 -5.27 -22.28 1.71
CA GLY A 62 -4.87 -21.17 0.86
C GLY A 62 -4.63 -19.90 1.68
N LEU A 63 -4.00 -18.88 1.10
CA LEU A 63 -3.97 -17.56 1.74
C LEU A 63 -5.39 -17.06 1.96
N HIS A 64 -5.65 -16.53 3.15
CA HIS A 64 -6.96 -15.97 3.50
C HIS A 64 -7.27 -14.75 2.64
N ALA A 65 -8.50 -14.62 2.18
CA ALA A 65 -8.96 -13.50 1.36
C ALA A 65 -8.55 -12.13 1.95
N CYS A 66 -8.76 -11.93 3.25
CA CYS A 66 -8.44 -10.66 3.92
C CYS A 66 -6.93 -10.34 3.91
N VAL A 67 -6.03 -11.33 3.96
CA VAL A 67 -4.59 -11.02 3.93
C VAL A 67 -4.13 -10.57 2.55
N LEU A 68 -4.77 -11.06 1.48
CA LEU A 68 -4.52 -10.58 0.11
C LEU A 68 -4.96 -9.12 -0.03
N ILE A 69 -6.16 -8.79 0.46
CA ILE A 69 -6.68 -7.42 0.50
C ILE A 69 -5.76 -6.51 1.31
N THR A 70 -5.35 -6.92 2.51
CA THR A 70 -4.46 -6.12 3.37
C THR A 70 -3.12 -5.84 2.69
N GLY A 71 -2.56 -6.83 1.98
CA GLY A 71 -1.32 -6.64 1.22
C GLY A 71 -1.48 -5.64 0.08
N ALA A 72 -2.60 -5.67 -0.63
CA ALA A 72 -2.91 -4.75 -1.71
C ALA A 72 -3.18 -3.32 -1.20
N GLU A 73 -3.99 -3.18 -0.16
CA GLU A 73 -4.25 -1.90 0.52
C GLU A 73 -2.94 -1.27 1.00
N TYR A 74 -2.11 -2.04 1.68
CA TYR A 74 -0.81 -1.60 2.16
C TYR A 74 0.10 -1.16 1.01
N CYS A 75 0.09 -1.87 -0.12
CA CYS A 75 0.85 -1.53 -1.31
C CYS A 75 0.43 -0.16 -1.88
N SER A 76 -0.88 0.06 -2.11
CA SER A 76 -1.39 1.33 -2.63
C SER A 76 -1.16 2.49 -1.68
N GLY A 77 -1.38 2.30 -0.39
CA GLY A 77 -1.10 3.31 0.64
C GLY A 77 0.36 3.75 0.65
N LEU A 78 1.31 2.81 0.50
CA LEU A 78 2.74 3.13 0.44
C LEU A 78 3.11 3.89 -0.83
N VAL A 79 2.54 3.56 -2.00
CA VAL A 79 2.74 4.35 -3.24
C VAL A 79 2.25 5.78 -3.04
N LEU A 80 1.06 5.97 -2.49
CA LEU A 80 0.55 7.31 -2.21
C LEU A 80 1.45 8.09 -1.23
N LEU A 81 1.98 7.43 -0.18
CA LEU A 81 2.90 8.05 0.78
C LEU A 81 4.28 8.40 0.20
N GLN A 82 4.68 7.81 -0.94
CA GLN A 82 5.88 8.21 -1.65
C GLN A 82 5.74 9.56 -2.34
N HIS A 83 4.52 9.94 -2.73
CA HIS A 83 4.21 11.19 -3.42
C HIS A 83 3.60 12.24 -2.50
N LEU A 84 2.88 11.81 -1.47
CA LEU A 84 2.08 12.66 -0.59
C LEU A 84 2.63 12.59 0.84
N SER A 85 3.38 13.62 1.25
CA SER A 85 3.94 13.67 2.59
C SER A 85 2.83 13.57 3.66
N PRO A 86 2.91 12.61 4.60
CA PRO A 86 1.92 12.44 5.67
C PRO A 86 1.89 13.61 6.66
N ARG A 87 2.88 14.51 6.60
CA ARG A 87 2.87 15.76 7.39
C ARG A 87 1.94 16.80 6.81
N ARG A 88 1.71 16.76 5.51
CA ARG A 88 0.83 17.71 4.81
C ARG A 88 -0.52 17.10 4.49
N TYR A 89 -0.57 15.83 4.12
CA TYR A 89 -1.78 15.18 3.65
C TYR A 89 -2.22 14.04 4.56
N ARG A 90 -3.51 14.00 4.84
CA ARG A 90 -4.19 12.87 5.47
C ARG A 90 -4.73 11.95 4.39
N LEU A 91 -4.38 10.66 4.46
CA LEU A 91 -4.88 9.61 3.60
C LEU A 91 -5.83 8.72 4.41
N ILE A 92 -7.06 8.55 3.93
CA ILE A 92 -8.05 7.65 4.51
C ILE A 92 -8.66 6.81 3.39
N MET A 93 -8.60 5.50 3.52
CA MET A 93 -9.32 4.61 2.61
C MET A 93 -10.83 4.71 2.91
N LYS A 94 -11.63 5.00 1.89
CA LYS A 94 -13.09 5.12 1.99
C LYS A 94 -13.78 3.79 1.80
N ASP A 95 -13.39 3.10 0.76
CA ASP A 95 -13.93 1.81 0.36
C ASP A 95 -12.90 1.02 -0.44
N LEU A 96 -13.19 -0.25 -0.60
CA LEU A 96 -12.45 -1.14 -1.48
C LEU A 96 -13.38 -2.20 -2.09
N LYS A 97 -13.02 -2.64 -3.28
CA LYS A 97 -13.65 -3.76 -3.96
C LYS A 97 -12.59 -4.78 -4.35
N VAL A 98 -12.88 -6.06 -4.19
CA VAL A 98 -11.98 -7.15 -4.60
C VAL A 98 -12.70 -8.14 -5.50
N THR A 99 -11.98 -8.59 -6.52
CA THR A 99 -12.38 -9.72 -7.39
C THR A 99 -11.31 -10.79 -7.29
N TYR A 100 -11.68 -11.99 -6.83
CA TYR A 100 -10.78 -13.13 -6.73
C TYR A 100 -10.83 -13.95 -8.01
N HIS A 101 -9.65 -14.36 -8.52
CA HIS A 101 -9.52 -15.09 -9.79
C HIS A 101 -8.95 -16.50 -9.58
N TYR A 102 -8.01 -16.66 -8.62
CA TYR A 102 -7.33 -17.92 -8.42
C TYR A 102 -7.00 -18.16 -6.94
N GLN A 103 -6.94 -19.43 -6.52
CA GLN A 103 -6.64 -19.79 -5.14
C GLN A 103 -5.16 -19.63 -4.85
N ALA A 104 -4.81 -18.80 -3.87
CA ALA A 104 -3.44 -18.54 -3.45
C ALA A 104 -2.90 -19.67 -2.54
N LYS A 105 -2.07 -20.56 -3.08
CA LYS A 105 -1.45 -21.70 -2.34
C LYS A 105 0.05 -21.56 -2.14
N MET A 106 0.59 -20.36 -2.33
CA MET A 106 1.99 -20.03 -2.11
C MET A 106 2.13 -18.55 -1.77
N GLU A 107 3.36 -18.07 -1.59
CA GLU A 107 3.66 -16.65 -1.37
C GLU A 107 3.10 -15.80 -2.51
N ALA A 108 2.50 -14.67 -2.16
CA ALA A 108 1.90 -13.73 -3.09
C ALA A 108 2.56 -12.35 -3.01
N HIS A 109 2.41 -11.58 -4.08
CA HIS A 109 2.98 -10.25 -4.25
C HIS A 109 1.88 -9.31 -4.72
N ALA A 110 1.65 -8.24 -3.98
CA ALA A 110 0.86 -7.10 -4.44
C ALA A 110 1.80 -6.09 -5.09
N SER A 111 1.52 -5.68 -6.31
CA SER A 111 2.28 -4.68 -7.07
C SER A 111 1.37 -3.55 -7.50
N PHE A 112 1.83 -2.31 -7.30
CA PHE A 112 1.10 -1.12 -7.69
C PHE A 112 2.05 0.04 -7.93
N GLY A 113 1.71 0.89 -8.91
CA GLY A 113 2.48 2.08 -9.23
C GLY A 113 1.62 3.24 -9.72
N LEU A 114 2.09 4.46 -9.47
CA LEU A 114 1.53 5.72 -9.97
C LEU A 114 2.66 6.68 -10.32
N SER A 115 2.51 7.41 -11.41
CA SER A 115 3.46 8.46 -11.77
C SER A 115 3.26 9.73 -10.93
N SER A 116 4.36 10.46 -10.74
CA SER A 116 4.32 11.76 -10.06
C SER A 116 3.41 12.76 -10.79
N GLU A 117 3.39 12.73 -12.13
CA GLU A 117 2.52 13.56 -12.95
C GLU A 117 1.03 13.25 -12.71
N PHE A 118 0.69 11.96 -12.62
CA PHE A 118 -0.68 11.54 -12.32
C PHE A 118 -1.16 12.06 -10.96
N ILE A 119 -0.31 11.97 -9.93
CA ILE A 119 -0.63 12.47 -8.58
C ILE A 119 -0.77 13.98 -8.56
N GLU A 120 0.14 14.72 -9.23
CA GLU A 120 0.05 16.18 -9.29
C GLU A 120 -1.29 16.60 -9.91
N LYS A 121 -1.63 16.08 -11.08
CA LYS A 121 -2.86 16.42 -11.80
C LYS A 121 -4.14 16.01 -11.07
N ASN A 122 -4.20 14.77 -10.57
CA ASN A 122 -5.46 14.19 -10.05
C ASN A 122 -5.66 14.40 -8.56
N VAL A 123 -4.62 14.77 -7.81
CA VAL A 123 -4.71 14.97 -6.37
C VAL A 123 -4.32 16.38 -5.97
N VAL A 124 -3.08 16.79 -6.24
CA VAL A 124 -2.54 18.06 -5.72
C VAL A 124 -3.27 19.27 -6.31
N GLU A 125 -3.50 19.28 -7.63
CA GLU A 125 -4.26 20.36 -8.28
C GLU A 125 -5.71 20.40 -7.81
N GLN A 126 -6.36 19.25 -7.64
CA GLN A 126 -7.72 19.19 -7.12
C GLN A 126 -7.83 19.76 -5.70
N LEU A 127 -6.84 19.49 -4.84
CA LEU A 127 -6.82 20.00 -3.47
C LEU A 127 -6.63 21.51 -3.36
N LYS A 128 -6.17 22.19 -4.43
CA LYS A 128 -6.13 23.68 -4.47
C LYS A 128 -7.53 24.27 -4.36
N ASN A 129 -8.50 23.66 -5.03
CA ASN A 129 -9.86 24.19 -5.18
C ASN A 129 -10.91 23.41 -4.34
N ASN A 130 -10.60 22.20 -3.87
CA ASN A 130 -11.51 21.32 -3.17
C ASN A 130 -11.06 21.03 -1.72
N ALA A 131 -12.00 20.65 -0.87
CA ALA A 131 -11.72 20.22 0.50
C ALA A 131 -11.03 18.85 0.58
N SER A 132 -11.23 17.99 -0.43
CA SER A 132 -10.62 16.67 -0.57
C SER A 132 -10.47 16.30 -2.03
N ALA A 133 -9.58 15.36 -2.32
CA ALA A 133 -9.48 14.65 -3.58
C ALA A 133 -9.64 13.15 -3.30
N ASP A 134 -10.34 12.45 -4.18
CA ASP A 134 -10.48 10.99 -4.11
C ASP A 134 -9.66 10.38 -5.25
N ILE A 135 -8.97 9.28 -4.96
CA ILE A 135 -8.17 8.55 -5.95
C ILE A 135 -8.48 7.06 -5.87
N GLU A 136 -8.77 6.48 -7.02
CA GLU A 136 -8.93 5.05 -7.19
C GLU A 136 -7.59 4.42 -7.60
N CYS A 137 -7.21 3.34 -6.91
CA CYS A 137 -6.01 2.57 -7.17
C CYS A 137 -6.40 1.13 -7.45
N GLN A 138 -5.98 0.58 -8.59
CA GLN A 138 -6.20 -0.80 -8.96
C GLN A 138 -4.91 -1.60 -8.79
N ILE A 139 -4.89 -2.53 -7.84
CA ILE A 139 -3.75 -3.32 -7.45
C ILE A 139 -3.93 -4.76 -7.92
N GLU A 140 -2.93 -5.32 -8.58
CA GLU A 140 -2.89 -6.74 -8.88
C GLU A 140 -2.11 -7.51 -7.82
N VAL A 141 -2.66 -8.66 -7.44
CA VAL A 141 -1.99 -9.61 -6.56
C VAL A 141 -1.72 -10.89 -7.33
N ARG A 142 -0.46 -11.28 -7.41
CA ARG A 142 0.01 -12.48 -8.12
C ARG A 142 0.82 -13.37 -7.20
N ASP A 143 0.83 -14.67 -7.45
CA ASP A 143 1.73 -15.59 -6.74
C ASP A 143 3.12 -15.67 -7.38
N SER A 144 4.01 -16.46 -6.78
CA SER A 144 5.38 -16.67 -7.27
C SER A 144 5.45 -17.34 -8.65
N GLN A 145 4.37 -17.98 -9.11
CA GLN A 145 4.23 -18.55 -10.46
C GLN A 145 3.51 -17.58 -11.43
N LYS A 146 3.26 -16.35 -10.99
CA LYS A 146 2.58 -15.29 -11.74
C LYS A 146 1.08 -15.53 -12.01
N ASN A 147 0.45 -16.50 -11.34
CA ASN A 147 -1.00 -16.65 -11.38
C ASN A 147 -1.66 -15.39 -10.80
N HIS A 148 -2.66 -14.86 -11.50
CA HIS A 148 -3.42 -13.69 -11.02
C HIS A 148 -4.42 -14.14 -9.95
N LEU A 149 -4.13 -13.81 -8.69
CA LEU A 149 -4.92 -14.25 -7.53
C LEU A 149 -6.15 -13.38 -7.31
N CYS A 150 -5.97 -12.07 -7.34
CA CYS A 150 -7.08 -11.12 -7.22
C CYS A 150 -6.68 -9.75 -7.77
N THR A 151 -7.71 -8.98 -8.12
CA THR A 151 -7.65 -7.54 -8.37
C THR A 151 -8.32 -6.82 -7.21
N VAL A 152 -7.63 -5.86 -6.61
CA VAL A 152 -8.16 -5.03 -5.52
C VAL A 152 -8.21 -3.59 -5.99
N VAL A 153 -9.39 -3.00 -5.96
CA VAL A 153 -9.60 -1.57 -6.23
C VAL A 153 -9.82 -0.88 -4.90
N THR A 154 -8.94 0.05 -4.55
CA THR A 154 -9.03 0.85 -3.32
C THR A 154 -9.35 2.29 -3.67
N ASN A 155 -10.26 2.91 -2.93
CA ASN A 155 -10.62 4.32 -3.09
C ASN A 155 -10.11 5.11 -1.87
N TRP A 156 -9.16 6.01 -2.08
CA TRP A 156 -8.52 6.81 -1.05
C TRP A 156 -9.00 8.25 -1.09
N GLN A 157 -9.42 8.77 0.06
CA GLN A 157 -9.65 10.20 0.26
C GLN A 157 -8.39 10.86 0.79
N ILE A 158 -7.94 11.91 0.10
CA ILE A 158 -6.81 12.74 0.48
C ILE A 158 -7.32 14.11 0.90
N LYS A 159 -6.82 14.62 2.04
CA LYS A 159 -7.11 15.99 2.52
C LYS A 159 -5.82 16.66 2.98
N ASP A 160 -5.71 17.97 2.76
CA ASP A 160 -4.70 18.76 3.46
C ASP A 160 -5.04 18.84 4.95
N TRP A 161 -4.07 18.59 5.84
CA TRP A 161 -4.29 18.66 7.29
C TRP A 161 -4.83 20.02 7.76
N GLN A 162 -4.50 21.11 7.05
CA GLN A 162 -5.01 22.43 7.36
C GLN A 162 -6.53 22.55 7.15
N LYS A 163 -7.10 21.72 6.28
CA LYS A 163 -8.54 21.66 5.97
C LYS A 163 -9.28 20.59 6.80
N VAL A 164 -8.60 19.85 7.67
CA VAL A 164 -9.21 18.80 8.50
C VAL A 164 -9.80 19.41 9.78
N LYS A 165 -11.13 19.26 9.96
CA LYS A 165 -11.84 19.78 11.12
C LYS A 165 -11.64 18.95 12.40
N THR A 166 -11.41 17.63 12.24
CA THR A 166 -11.21 16.71 13.38
C THR A 166 -9.71 16.62 13.67
N LYS A 167 -9.27 17.16 14.81
CA LYS A 167 -7.91 16.95 15.34
C LYS A 167 -7.87 15.59 16.04
N MET A 168 -6.78 14.81 15.81
CA MET A 168 -6.47 13.65 16.64
C MET A 168 -5.92 14.09 17.99
#